data_fafb899628bc5d17efa189748c297c11
#
_entry.id   fafb899628bc5d17efa189748c297c11
#
_cell.length_a   1.000
_cell.length_b   1.000
_cell.length_c   1.000
_cell.angle_alpha   90.00
_cell.angle_beta   90.00
_cell.angle_gamma   90.00
#
_symmetry.space_group_name_H-M   'P 1'
#
loop_
_entity.id
_entity.type
_entity.pdbx_description
1 polymer ?
#
loop_
_entity_poly.entity_id
_entity_poly.type
_entity_poly.pdbx_seq_one_letter_code
_entity_poly.pdbx_strand_id
1 'polypeptide(L)'
;NLVMNMFIGPVFGRVVARYGERNTLVFEYAGLALVFLTYGGIYMFGWGVMLAGALFVIDHLFFSLAFALKTYFQKIADPADIAPTAAVAFTINHIAAVGLPVFLGLLWLFSPSLVFILAAGMALTSLGLALLIPRRPEPGHETILSR
;
A
#
# COMPACT_ATOMS: atom_id res chain seq x y z
N ASN A 1 -3.54 -16.33 6.02
CA ASN A 1 -2.78 -15.49 5.07
C ASN A 1 -2.02 -16.29 4.00
N LEU A 2 -1.27 -17.37 4.33
CA LEU A 2 -0.51 -18.15 3.34
C LEU A 2 -1.40 -18.79 2.26
N VAL A 3 -2.51 -19.42 2.66
CA VAL A 3 -3.46 -20.06 1.73
C VAL A 3 -4.10 -19.02 0.81
N MET A 4 -4.50 -17.88 1.36
CA MET A 4 -5.10 -16.78 0.60
C MET A 4 -4.10 -16.21 -0.42
N ASN A 5 -2.85 -15.98 -0.03
CA ASN A 5 -1.81 -15.50 -0.94
C ASN A 5 -1.46 -16.51 -2.05
N MET A 6 -1.55 -17.80 -1.78
CA MET A 6 -1.28 -18.84 -2.77
C MET A 6 -2.31 -18.86 -3.91
N PHE A 7 -3.60 -18.62 -3.59
CA PHE A 7 -4.66 -18.57 -4.60
C PHE A 7 -4.83 -17.18 -5.23
N ILE A 8 -4.65 -16.13 -4.44
CA ILE A 8 -4.88 -14.75 -4.87
C ILE A 8 -3.64 -14.18 -5.58
N GLY A 9 -2.44 -14.58 -5.23
CA GLY A 9 -1.19 -14.11 -5.85
C GLY A 9 -1.18 -14.22 -7.38
N PRO A 10 -1.51 -15.38 -7.99
CA PRO A 10 -1.58 -15.50 -9.45
C PRO A 10 -2.67 -14.62 -10.10
N VAL A 11 -3.75 -14.32 -9.37
CA VAL A 11 -4.81 -13.42 -9.85
C VAL A 11 -4.30 -11.98 -9.88
N PHE A 12 -3.66 -11.53 -8.81
CA PHE A 12 -3.08 -10.19 -8.75
C PHE A 12 -1.91 -10.01 -9.72
N GLY A 13 -1.08 -11.03 -9.93
CA GLY A 13 -0.06 -11.01 -10.97
C GLY A 13 -0.66 -10.76 -12.36
N ARG A 14 -1.81 -11.38 -12.68
CA ARG A 14 -2.55 -11.13 -13.93
C ARG A 14 -3.17 -9.73 -13.99
N VAL A 15 -3.65 -9.20 -12.87
CA VAL A 15 -4.17 -7.83 -12.78
C VAL A 15 -3.06 -6.82 -13.08
N VAL A 16 -1.90 -6.95 -12.44
CA VAL A 16 -0.74 -6.09 -12.68
C VAL A 16 -0.27 -6.19 -14.14
N ALA A 17 -0.19 -7.41 -14.69
CA ALA A 17 0.20 -7.63 -16.08
C ALA A 17 -0.79 -7.00 -17.08
N ARG A 18 -2.08 -6.98 -16.76
CA ARG A 18 -3.14 -6.46 -17.64
C ARG A 18 -3.31 -4.95 -17.56
N TYR A 19 -3.29 -4.40 -16.35
CA TYR A 19 -3.59 -2.98 -16.09
C TYR A 19 -2.36 -2.11 -15.90
N GLY A 20 -1.19 -2.72 -15.73
CA GLY A 20 0.09 -2.06 -15.44
C GLY A 20 0.25 -1.68 -13.97
N GLU A 21 1.49 -1.47 -13.56
CA GLU A 21 1.86 -1.19 -12.17
C GLU A 21 1.24 0.11 -11.67
N ARG A 22 1.29 1.19 -12.47
CA ARG A 22 0.74 2.50 -12.12
C ARG A 22 -0.74 2.41 -11.74
N ASN A 23 -1.56 1.85 -12.64
CA ASN A 23 -3.02 1.80 -12.42
C ASN A 23 -3.38 0.92 -11.23
N THR A 24 -2.63 -0.17 -11.04
CA THR A 24 -2.82 -1.07 -9.90
C THR A 24 -2.50 -0.36 -8.58
N LEU A 25 -1.37 0.36 -8.49
CA LEU A 25 -0.99 1.12 -7.30
C LEU A 25 -1.93 2.30 -7.02
N VAL A 26 -2.37 3.01 -8.06
CA VAL A 26 -3.36 4.09 -7.91
C VAL A 26 -4.67 3.54 -7.35
N PHE A 27 -5.14 2.41 -7.86
CA PHE A 27 -6.36 1.76 -7.38
C PHE A 27 -6.20 1.27 -5.92
N GLU A 28 -5.07 0.67 -5.59
CA GLU A 28 -4.73 0.24 -4.24
C GLU A 28 -4.76 1.39 -3.24
N TYR A 29 -3.98 2.45 -3.50
CA TYR A 29 -3.85 3.56 -2.55
C TYR A 29 -5.11 4.40 -2.44
N ALA A 30 -5.86 4.56 -3.52
CA ALA A 30 -7.17 5.20 -3.47
C ALA A 30 -8.16 4.39 -2.64
N GLY A 31 -8.18 3.06 -2.83
CA GLY A 31 -9.00 2.14 -2.05
C GLY A 31 -8.62 2.14 -0.57
N LEU A 32 -7.33 2.06 -0.24
CA LEU A 32 -6.84 2.13 1.15
C LEU A 32 -7.19 3.46 1.82
N ALA A 33 -7.05 4.59 1.11
CA ALA A 33 -7.45 5.89 1.64
C ALA A 33 -8.93 5.92 2.02
N LEU A 34 -9.82 5.40 1.15
CA LEU A 34 -11.25 5.29 1.43
C LEU A 34 -11.53 4.36 2.61
N VAL A 35 -10.88 3.21 2.69
CA VAL A 35 -11.01 2.26 3.80
C VAL A 35 -10.62 2.93 5.10
N PHE A 36 -9.47 3.59 5.17
CA PHE A 36 -9.02 4.25 6.41
C PHE A 36 -9.89 5.44 6.80
N LEU A 37 -10.37 6.23 5.86
CA LEU A 37 -11.35 7.29 6.14
C LEU A 37 -12.65 6.71 6.70
N THR A 38 -13.12 5.59 6.15
CA THR A 38 -14.33 4.92 6.65
C THR A 38 -14.11 4.36 8.05
N TYR A 39 -12.94 3.78 8.34
CA TYR A 39 -12.59 3.35 9.70
C TYR A 39 -12.58 4.53 10.69
N GLY A 40 -12.00 5.67 10.30
CA GLY A 40 -12.08 6.88 11.11
C GLY A 40 -13.53 7.30 11.40
N GLY A 41 -14.39 7.20 10.40
CA GLY A 41 -15.83 7.48 10.52
C GLY A 41 -16.56 6.52 11.47
N ILE A 42 -16.17 5.25 11.55
CA ILE A 42 -16.77 4.31 12.50
C ILE A 42 -16.68 4.84 13.93
N TYR A 43 -15.55 5.38 14.34
CA TYR A 43 -15.34 5.93 15.67
C TYR A 43 -15.99 7.31 15.87
N MET A 44 -16.12 8.09 14.79
CA MET A 44 -16.74 9.43 14.85
C MET A 44 -18.27 9.36 14.84
N PHE A 45 -18.85 8.44 14.07
CA PHE A 45 -20.29 8.37 13.81
C PHE A 45 -20.97 7.13 14.42
N GLY A 46 -20.21 6.28 15.09
CA GLY A 46 -20.76 5.09 15.76
C GLY A 46 -21.26 4.00 14.79
N TRP A 47 -20.66 3.88 13.59
CA TRP A 47 -21.04 2.83 12.65
C TRP A 47 -20.69 1.44 13.20
N GLY A 48 -21.52 0.45 12.87
CA GLY A 48 -21.47 -0.85 13.52
C GLY A 48 -20.25 -1.70 13.20
N VAL A 49 -19.96 -2.66 14.07
CA VAL A 49 -18.82 -3.60 13.98
C VAL A 49 -18.83 -4.46 12.69
N MET A 50 -19.99 -4.71 12.11
CA MET A 50 -20.10 -5.45 10.84
C MET A 50 -19.43 -4.71 9.69
N LEU A 51 -19.53 -3.37 9.65
CA LEU A 51 -18.83 -2.55 8.68
C LEU A 51 -17.32 -2.64 8.89
N ALA A 52 -16.85 -2.61 10.13
CA ALA A 52 -15.43 -2.77 10.44
C ALA A 52 -14.89 -4.12 9.95
N GLY A 53 -15.65 -5.21 10.14
CA GLY A 53 -15.28 -6.54 9.64
C GLY A 53 -15.22 -6.60 8.10
N ALA A 54 -16.16 -5.99 7.42
CA ALA A 54 -16.15 -5.91 5.95
C ALA A 54 -14.94 -5.09 5.44
N LEU A 55 -14.66 -3.95 6.05
CA LEU A 55 -13.50 -3.13 5.72
C LEU A 55 -12.18 -3.86 5.95
N PHE A 56 -12.08 -4.68 6.99
CA PHE A 56 -10.90 -5.50 7.25
C PHE A 56 -10.59 -6.48 6.10
N VAL A 57 -11.62 -7.12 5.55
CA VAL A 57 -11.45 -8.00 4.38
C VAL A 57 -11.02 -7.20 3.16
N ILE A 58 -11.65 -6.05 2.92
CA ILE A 58 -11.34 -5.17 1.80
C ILE A 58 -9.90 -4.63 1.90
N ASP A 59 -9.47 -4.19 3.09
CA ASP A 59 -8.11 -3.75 3.38
C ASP A 59 -7.07 -4.83 3.01
N HIS A 60 -7.30 -6.06 3.41
CA HIS A 60 -6.42 -7.18 3.08
C HIS A 60 -6.35 -7.47 1.57
N LEU A 61 -7.45 -7.28 0.86
CA LEU A 61 -7.46 -7.42 -0.60
C LEU A 61 -6.61 -6.32 -1.25
N PHE A 62 -6.77 -5.06 -0.83
CA PHE A 62 -5.94 -3.96 -1.34
C PHE A 62 -4.47 -4.15 -1.00
N PHE A 63 -4.13 -4.52 0.23
CA PHE A 63 -2.75 -4.77 0.64
C PHE A 63 -2.05 -5.83 -0.23
N SER A 64 -2.80 -6.78 -0.76
CA SER A 64 -2.24 -7.79 -1.67
C SER A 64 -1.80 -7.20 -3.02
N LEU A 65 -2.28 -6.01 -3.41
CA LEU A 65 -1.87 -5.31 -4.63
C LEU A 65 -0.49 -4.64 -4.50
N ALA A 66 0.03 -4.47 -3.27
CA ALA A 66 1.38 -3.95 -3.01
C ALA A 66 2.50 -4.74 -3.75
N PHE A 67 2.17 -5.94 -4.25
CA PHE A 67 3.03 -6.68 -5.16
C PHE A 67 3.40 -5.88 -6.42
N ALA A 68 2.53 -4.98 -6.88
CA ALA A 68 2.78 -4.11 -8.03
C ALA A 68 4.00 -3.19 -7.82
N LEU A 69 4.28 -2.79 -6.57
CA LEU A 69 5.47 -1.98 -6.25
C LEU A 69 6.76 -2.78 -6.48
N LYS A 70 6.77 -4.08 -6.16
CA LYS A 70 7.92 -4.95 -6.41
C LYS A 70 8.16 -5.15 -7.90
N THR A 71 7.10 -5.36 -8.69
CA THR A 71 7.23 -5.50 -10.14
C THR A 71 7.67 -4.21 -10.81
N TYR A 72 7.17 -3.06 -10.35
CA TYR A 72 7.63 -1.75 -10.78
C TYR A 72 9.14 -1.59 -10.54
N PHE A 73 9.60 -1.84 -9.30
CA PHE A 73 11.01 -1.73 -8.96
C PHE A 73 11.89 -2.65 -9.82
N GLN A 74 11.49 -3.91 -10.03
CA GLN A 74 12.22 -4.86 -10.86
C GLN A 74 12.35 -4.43 -12.34
N LYS A 75 11.42 -3.60 -12.82
CA LYS A 75 11.47 -3.09 -14.20
C LYS A 75 12.43 -1.93 -14.40
N ILE A 76 12.62 -1.10 -13.35
CA ILE A 76 13.43 0.12 -13.45
C ILE A 76 14.84 -0.04 -12.90
N ALA A 77 15.08 -1.01 -12.00
CA ALA A 77 16.34 -1.19 -11.32
C ALA A 77 17.37 -1.93 -12.21
N ASP A 78 18.63 -1.52 -12.09
CA ASP A 78 19.74 -2.34 -12.60
C ASP A 78 19.76 -3.69 -11.87
N PRO A 79 19.97 -4.82 -12.57
CA PRO A 79 20.07 -6.13 -11.93
C PRO A 79 21.07 -6.19 -10.76
N ALA A 80 22.15 -5.42 -10.82
CA ALA A 80 23.15 -5.33 -9.76
C ALA A 80 22.61 -4.66 -8.48
N ASP A 81 21.64 -3.75 -8.60
CA ASP A 81 21.07 -2.99 -7.50
C ASP A 81 19.85 -3.64 -6.85
N ILE A 82 19.28 -4.68 -7.47
CA ILE A 82 18.06 -5.32 -6.95
C ILE A 82 18.28 -5.91 -5.55
N ALA A 83 19.34 -6.68 -5.36
CA ALA A 83 19.59 -7.34 -4.07
C ALA A 83 19.97 -6.35 -2.95
N PRO A 84 20.91 -5.39 -3.17
CA PRO A 84 21.24 -4.39 -2.16
C PRO A 84 20.04 -3.53 -1.77
N THR A 85 19.26 -3.06 -2.73
CA THR A 85 18.07 -2.22 -2.46
C THR A 85 16.99 -3.01 -1.72
N ALA A 86 16.78 -4.29 -2.08
CA ALA A 86 15.86 -5.15 -1.36
C ALA A 86 16.28 -5.34 0.11
N ALA A 87 17.58 -5.47 0.40
CA ALA A 87 18.09 -5.59 1.76
C ALA A 87 17.86 -4.30 2.58
N VAL A 88 18.10 -3.14 1.98
CA VAL A 88 17.82 -1.84 2.61
C VAL A 88 16.32 -1.67 2.86
N ALA A 89 15.48 -1.96 1.87
CA ALA A 89 14.02 -1.89 2.01
C ALA A 89 13.51 -2.84 3.11
N PHE A 90 14.06 -4.05 3.20
CA PHE A 90 13.75 -4.99 4.28
C PHE A 90 14.09 -4.42 5.65
N THR A 91 15.26 -3.80 5.81
CA THR A 91 15.70 -3.18 7.07
C THR A 91 14.77 -2.03 7.46
N ILE A 92 14.45 -1.13 6.53
CA ILE A 92 13.53 0.00 6.76
C ILE A 92 12.16 -0.52 7.17
N ASN A 93 11.62 -1.52 6.47
CA ASN A 93 10.34 -2.12 6.79
C ASN A 93 10.31 -2.76 8.18
N HIS A 94 11.40 -3.39 8.62
CA HIS A 94 11.50 -3.97 9.97
C HIS A 94 11.56 -2.91 11.05
N ILE A 95 12.30 -1.83 10.84
CA ILE A 95 12.33 -0.68 11.77
C ILE A 95 10.92 -0.08 11.88
N ALA A 96 10.25 0.12 10.75
CA ALA A 96 8.89 0.62 10.72
C ALA A 96 7.90 -0.34 11.40
N ALA A 97 8.04 -1.65 11.18
CA ALA A 97 7.17 -2.68 11.77
C ALA A 97 7.26 -2.75 13.31
N VAL A 98 8.38 -2.31 13.89
CA VAL A 98 8.55 -2.20 15.36
C VAL A 98 8.11 -0.81 15.86
N GLY A 99 8.57 0.26 15.21
CA GLY A 99 8.36 1.63 15.66
C GLY A 99 6.92 2.12 15.47
N LEU A 100 6.31 1.84 14.31
CA LEU A 100 4.97 2.31 14.00
C LEU A 100 3.89 1.77 14.95
N PRO A 101 3.85 0.47 15.32
CA PRO A 101 2.84 -0.02 16.26
C PRO A 101 2.92 0.64 17.63
N VAL A 102 4.12 0.93 18.12
CA VAL A 102 4.32 1.63 19.39
C VAL A 102 3.77 3.05 19.30
N PHE A 103 4.14 3.80 18.27
CA PHE A 103 3.67 5.17 18.05
C PHE A 103 2.15 5.21 17.83
N LEU A 104 1.63 4.37 16.96
CA LEU A 104 0.20 4.32 16.67
C LEU A 104 -0.61 3.81 17.86
N GLY A 105 -0.05 2.89 18.68
CA GLY A 105 -0.65 2.43 19.92
C GLY A 105 -0.80 3.55 20.95
N LEU A 106 0.23 4.38 21.11
CA LEU A 106 0.15 5.57 21.95
C LEU A 106 -0.89 6.58 21.44
N LEU A 107 -0.91 6.82 20.12
CA LEU A 107 -1.88 7.71 19.49
C LEU A 107 -3.31 7.18 19.64
N TRP A 108 -3.50 5.86 19.60
CA TRP A 108 -4.79 5.21 19.83
C TRP A 108 -5.40 5.51 21.19
N LEU A 109 -4.56 5.64 22.22
CA LEU A 109 -5.02 6.00 23.57
C LEU A 109 -5.62 7.42 23.65
N PHE A 110 -5.20 8.30 22.75
CA PHE A 110 -5.77 9.65 22.65
C PHE A 110 -7.02 9.68 21.74
N SER A 111 -6.93 9.07 20.56
CA SER A 111 -8.05 9.03 19.62
C SER A 111 -7.84 7.95 18.56
N PRO A 112 -8.68 6.91 18.53
CA PRO A 112 -8.67 5.91 17.45
C PRO A 112 -8.87 6.54 16.06
N SER A 113 -9.73 7.56 15.96
CA SER A 113 -10.00 8.24 14.69
C SER A 113 -8.75 8.91 14.11
N LEU A 114 -7.88 9.49 14.96
CA LEU A 114 -6.63 10.12 14.51
C LEU A 114 -5.68 9.10 13.88
N VAL A 115 -5.63 7.88 14.39
CA VAL A 115 -4.81 6.81 13.81
C VAL A 115 -5.24 6.53 12.36
N PHE A 116 -6.54 6.41 12.13
CA PHE A 116 -7.06 6.15 10.79
C PHE A 116 -6.96 7.35 9.86
N ILE A 117 -7.11 8.57 10.37
CA ILE A 117 -6.90 9.81 9.57
C ILE A 117 -5.43 9.90 9.15
N LEU A 118 -4.49 9.59 10.04
CA LEU A 118 -3.06 9.54 9.73
C LEU A 118 -2.79 8.48 8.65
N ALA A 119 -3.34 7.28 8.81
CA ALA A 119 -3.20 6.21 7.81
C ALA A 119 -3.78 6.61 6.45
N ALA A 120 -4.93 7.28 6.43
CA ALA A 120 -5.50 7.83 5.20
C ALA A 120 -4.60 8.89 4.56
N GLY A 121 -3.99 9.76 5.35
CA GLY A 121 -3.01 10.76 4.88
C GLY A 121 -1.78 10.09 4.24
N MET A 122 -1.27 9.02 4.86
CA MET A 122 -0.18 8.22 4.29
C MET A 122 -0.59 7.57 2.96
N ALA A 123 -1.79 6.98 2.89
CA ALA A 123 -2.31 6.39 1.66
C ALA A 123 -2.49 7.42 0.54
N LEU A 124 -2.97 8.63 0.86
CA LEU A 124 -3.07 9.72 -0.11
C LEU A 124 -1.71 10.22 -0.59
N THR A 125 -0.70 10.26 0.29
CA THR A 125 0.68 10.58 -0.09
C THR A 125 1.22 9.53 -1.05
N SER A 126 1.02 8.24 -0.73
CA SER A 126 1.41 7.13 -1.60
C SER A 126 0.66 7.15 -2.94
N LEU A 127 -0.62 7.55 -2.94
CA LEU A 127 -1.40 7.78 -4.17
C LEU A 127 -0.76 8.87 -5.03
N GLY A 128 -0.37 10.00 -4.43
CA GLY A 128 0.34 11.07 -5.12
C GLY A 128 1.64 10.58 -5.76
N LEU A 129 2.43 9.79 -5.05
CA LEU A 129 3.65 9.18 -5.58
C LEU A 129 3.36 8.17 -6.70
N ALA A 130 2.32 7.35 -6.56
CA ALA A 130 1.92 6.39 -7.59
C ALA A 130 1.49 7.08 -8.90
N LEU A 131 0.92 8.27 -8.83
CA LEU A 131 0.57 9.08 -10.00
C LEU A 131 1.81 9.57 -10.76
N LEU A 132 2.98 9.65 -10.12
CA LEU A 132 4.25 10.02 -10.75
C LEU A 132 4.88 8.85 -11.52
N ILE A 133 4.40 7.62 -11.35
CA ILE A 133 4.87 6.46 -12.11
C ILE A 133 4.41 6.58 -13.57
N PRO A 134 5.29 6.42 -14.57
CA PRO A 134 4.88 6.43 -15.97
C PRO A 134 4.04 5.18 -16.30
N ARG A 135 3.28 5.25 -17.38
CA ARG A 135 2.48 4.10 -17.84
C ARG A 135 3.31 2.91 -18.31
N ARG A 136 4.55 3.15 -18.72
CA ARG A 136 5.54 2.16 -19.11
C ARG A 136 6.84 2.49 -18.41
N PRO A 137 7.05 1.97 -17.19
CA PRO A 137 8.28 2.19 -16.46
C PRO A 137 9.43 1.40 -17.12
N GLU A 138 10.53 2.07 -17.37
CA GLU A 138 11.75 1.52 -17.95
C GLU A 138 12.96 2.20 -17.30
N PRO A 139 14.16 1.59 -17.32
CA PRO A 139 15.39 2.25 -16.88
C PRO A 139 15.62 3.57 -17.65
N GLY A 140 15.86 4.67 -16.90
CA GLY A 140 15.93 6.02 -17.45
C GLY A 140 14.58 6.75 -17.57
N HIS A 141 13.48 6.03 -17.34
CA HIS A 141 12.10 6.55 -17.35
C HIS A 141 11.33 6.04 -16.11
N GLU A 142 11.94 6.24 -14.94
CA GLU A 142 11.41 5.75 -13.65
C GLU A 142 10.18 6.55 -13.21
N THR A 143 10.19 7.87 -13.47
CA THR A 143 9.07 8.76 -13.13
C THR A 143 8.70 9.61 -14.33
N ILE A 144 7.49 10.20 -14.31
CA ILE A 144 7.07 11.16 -15.33
C ILE A 144 7.92 12.45 -15.30
N LEU A 145 8.71 12.66 -14.25
CA LEU A 145 9.60 13.81 -14.06
C LEU A 145 11.05 13.51 -14.53
N SER A 146 11.45 12.24 -14.66
CA SER A 146 12.73 11.83 -15.24
C SER A 146 12.64 12.02 -16.75
N ARG A 147 13.37 12.99 -17.28
CA ARG A 147 13.63 13.20 -18.71
C ARG A 147 15.04 12.80 -19.04
#